data_48542a88a804ffcab140a4b539392bc6
#
_entry.id   48542a88a804ffcab140a4b539392bc6
#
_cell.length_a   1.000
_cell.length_b   1.000
_cell.length_c   1.000
_cell.angle_alpha   90.00
_cell.angle_beta   90.00
_cell.angle_gamma   90.00
#
_symmetry.space_group_name_H-M   'P 1'
#
loop_
_entity.id
_entity.type
_entity.pdbx_description
1 polymer ?
#
loop_
_entity_poly.entity_id
_entity_poly.type
_entity_poly.pdbx_seq_one_letter_code
_entity_poly.pdbx_strand_id
1 'polypeptide(L)'
;MRYCESPFFHQRRKSREIVIGDPARGGIVIGGDHPVVIQSMITCDTMDTAGCVKQTLDLVAIGCQIVRITAPTVKDAANLKNIVAGLRKRGCNVPIVADIHFKPEAAMEAVKWVEVVRVNPGNYADSKKFAGKEYTDGQYAAELKRIEEKFTPLVIECKRLKRALRIGTNHGSLSDRIMNRYGDTPLGMVESALEFARICRMHDFHNFKFSMKASNPKVMIECYRLLVARLEQEGPDWNYPIHLGVTEAGGGEDGRIKSAIGIGSLLCDGLGDTIRVSLTEDSPREVEVCRDLLAQIPKLSNSEFRIPNSEFPFDPFHFERRKTPGISPSENFKCGGEQLIRVVVTRATWDKVTPKIRLRDDVKPEAVYEDLNVAELDPTKDFNINSDTQLVTVKDGVNLPAITAFRLLVAKLKRLGRNNPILLKDCLCGTGFQPVNERANTDQRSVPLEPKIVLLRASVVIGSLLADGIGDAILIRGESDSGQSLRLAYNILQAAGCRSFKTDYVVCPSCGRTLFNLQTVMARIKARTEHLKGVKIAIMGCIVNGPGEMADADFGYVGGAPGKINLYVGKQAIKFNIPEAEAVERLVDLIKEHNKWVEPEAKVETLK
;
A
#
# COMPACT_ATOMS: atom_id res chain seq x y z
N MET A 1 9.02 21.85 4.00
CA MET A 1 9.52 20.54 3.48
C MET A 1 8.86 20.23 2.15
N ARG A 2 9.59 19.61 1.22
CA ARG A 2 9.05 19.12 -0.06
C ARG A 2 9.55 17.70 -0.27
N TYR A 3 8.79 16.87 -0.97
CA TYR A 3 9.19 15.51 -1.35
C TYR A 3 9.37 15.36 -2.87
N CYS A 4 8.92 16.34 -3.64
CA CYS A 4 9.12 16.48 -5.08
C CYS A 4 9.14 17.95 -5.48
N GLU A 5 9.62 18.24 -6.69
CA GLU A 5 9.70 19.60 -7.21
C GLU A 5 8.32 20.22 -7.44
N SER A 6 7.38 19.42 -7.95
CA SER A 6 6.03 19.89 -8.27
C SER A 6 5.01 18.74 -8.15
N PRO A 7 3.82 18.97 -7.56
CA PRO A 7 2.74 17.98 -7.53
C PRO A 7 2.02 17.83 -8.89
N PHE A 8 2.36 18.65 -9.88
CA PHE A 8 1.74 18.70 -11.20
C PHE A 8 2.62 18.14 -12.31
N PHE A 9 3.81 17.71 -11.98
CA PHE A 9 4.77 17.19 -12.95
C PHE A 9 5.42 15.92 -12.43
N HIS A 10 5.36 14.86 -13.23
CA HIS A 10 6.05 13.63 -12.90
C HIS A 10 7.53 13.73 -13.21
N GLN A 11 8.35 13.69 -12.19
CA GLN A 11 9.78 13.52 -12.31
C GLN A 11 10.23 12.41 -11.37
N ARG A 12 10.77 11.34 -11.94
CA ARG A 12 11.32 10.28 -11.11
C ARG A 12 12.47 10.84 -10.26
N ARG A 13 12.38 10.62 -8.95
CA ARG A 13 13.43 10.99 -8.01
C ARG A 13 14.72 10.25 -8.35
N LYS A 14 15.81 10.96 -8.60
CA LYS A 14 17.14 10.37 -8.76
C LYS A 14 17.67 9.93 -7.41
N SER A 15 17.56 8.65 -7.13
CA SER A 15 18.14 8.04 -5.93
C SER A 15 19.58 7.60 -6.20
N ARG A 16 20.37 7.47 -5.13
CA ARG A 16 21.70 6.88 -5.17
C ARG A 16 21.61 5.45 -5.73
N GLU A 17 22.53 5.09 -6.59
CA GLU A 17 22.65 3.71 -7.06
C GLU A 17 23.22 2.81 -5.95
N ILE A 18 22.59 1.67 -5.77
CA ILE A 18 23.09 0.60 -4.91
C ILE A 18 23.19 -0.70 -5.72
N VAL A 19 24.23 -1.46 -5.43
CA VAL A 19 24.54 -2.71 -6.14
C VAL A 19 24.14 -3.90 -5.27
N ILE A 20 23.35 -4.80 -5.82
CA ILE A 20 22.90 -6.03 -5.15
C ILE A 20 23.42 -7.23 -5.92
N GLY A 21 24.37 -7.95 -5.34
CA GLY A 21 25.07 -9.04 -5.99
C GLY A 21 26.09 -8.55 -7.03
N ASP A 22 26.53 -9.46 -7.91
CA ASP A 22 27.41 -9.15 -9.02
C ASP A 22 26.57 -8.94 -10.30
N PRO A 23 26.48 -7.72 -10.85
CA PRO A 23 25.68 -7.45 -12.05
C PRO A 23 26.09 -8.30 -13.27
N ALA A 24 27.36 -8.66 -13.38
CA ALA A 24 27.85 -9.54 -14.45
C ALA A 24 27.35 -11.00 -14.32
N ARG A 25 26.82 -11.37 -13.15
CA ARG A 25 26.37 -12.72 -12.82
C ARG A 25 24.90 -12.78 -12.39
N GLY A 26 24.08 -11.82 -12.77
CA GLY A 26 22.66 -11.79 -12.44
C GLY A 26 22.30 -10.98 -11.20
N GLY A 27 23.25 -10.23 -10.63
CA GLY A 27 22.98 -9.16 -9.69
C GLY A 27 22.33 -7.97 -10.39
N ILE A 28 21.84 -7.01 -9.62
CA ILE A 28 21.12 -5.85 -10.13
C ILE A 28 21.62 -4.55 -9.50
N VAL A 29 21.46 -3.45 -10.24
CA VAL A 29 21.63 -2.09 -9.75
C VAL A 29 20.24 -1.49 -9.54
N ILE A 30 20.04 -0.80 -8.43
CA ILE A 30 18.79 -0.15 -8.05
C ILE A 30 19.07 1.33 -7.82
N GLY A 31 18.14 2.19 -8.21
CA GLY A 31 18.26 3.64 -8.08
C GLY A 31 18.74 4.28 -9.39
N GLY A 32 19.13 5.56 -9.35
CA GLY A 32 19.51 6.30 -10.53
C GLY A 32 18.43 6.31 -11.61
N ASP A 33 18.85 6.03 -12.83
CA ASP A 33 17.96 5.91 -13.99
C ASP A 33 17.54 4.44 -14.28
N HIS A 34 17.92 3.48 -13.41
CA HIS A 34 17.55 2.08 -13.57
C HIS A 34 16.04 1.85 -13.39
N PRO A 35 15.43 0.90 -14.12
CA PRO A 35 14.01 0.58 -14.00
C PRO A 35 13.61 0.20 -12.56
N VAL A 36 12.34 0.41 -12.23
CA VAL A 36 11.78 -0.06 -10.96
C VAL A 36 11.79 -1.59 -10.91
N VAL A 37 12.35 -2.14 -9.85
CA VAL A 37 12.61 -3.58 -9.71
C VAL A 37 11.46 -4.28 -8.97
N ILE A 38 11.02 -5.42 -9.49
CA ILE A 38 9.97 -6.25 -8.90
C ILE A 38 10.59 -7.24 -7.92
N GLN A 39 10.11 -7.20 -6.68
CA GLN A 39 10.46 -8.14 -5.62
C GLN A 39 9.22 -8.93 -5.17
N SER A 40 9.38 -10.23 -4.88
CA SER A 40 8.39 -11.03 -4.17
C SER A 40 9.08 -11.90 -3.10
N MET A 41 8.34 -12.78 -2.44
CA MET A 41 8.91 -13.68 -1.44
C MET A 41 8.30 -15.07 -1.51
N ILE A 42 9.09 -16.07 -1.11
CA ILE A 42 8.61 -17.44 -0.93
C ILE A 42 7.81 -17.59 0.38
N THR A 43 6.96 -18.60 0.41
CA THR A 43 6.04 -18.87 1.53
C THR A 43 6.35 -20.15 2.30
N CYS A 44 7.18 -21.04 1.74
CA CYS A 44 7.57 -22.28 2.40
C CYS A 44 8.51 -22.06 3.60
N ASP A 45 8.60 -23.07 4.45
CA ASP A 45 9.53 -23.09 5.57
C ASP A 45 10.98 -22.99 5.07
N THR A 46 11.77 -22.10 5.66
CA THR A 46 13.17 -21.90 5.28
C THR A 46 14.03 -23.13 5.53
N MET A 47 13.61 -24.05 6.40
CA MET A 47 14.29 -25.34 6.60
C MET A 47 13.99 -26.36 5.49
N ASP A 48 12.94 -26.16 4.69
CA ASP A 48 12.69 -26.93 3.46
C ASP A 48 13.51 -26.36 2.29
N THR A 49 14.77 -26.77 2.20
CA THR A 49 15.69 -26.31 1.14
C THR A 49 15.14 -26.58 -0.26
N ALA A 50 14.53 -27.74 -0.50
CA ALA A 50 14.03 -28.12 -1.81
C ALA A 50 12.82 -27.27 -2.23
N GLY A 51 11.87 -27.05 -1.32
CA GLY A 51 10.73 -26.17 -1.49
C GLY A 51 11.15 -24.72 -1.73
N CYS A 52 12.10 -24.20 -0.94
CA CYS A 52 12.66 -22.86 -1.11
C CYS A 52 13.29 -22.66 -2.49
N VAL A 53 14.11 -23.61 -2.96
CA VAL A 53 14.73 -23.56 -4.29
C VAL A 53 13.65 -23.59 -5.36
N LYS A 54 12.66 -24.51 -5.27
CA LYS A 54 11.58 -24.61 -6.24
C LYS A 54 10.77 -23.32 -6.33
N GLN A 55 10.24 -22.80 -5.21
CA GLN A 55 9.43 -21.56 -5.22
C GLN A 55 10.24 -20.34 -5.72
N THR A 56 11.54 -20.28 -5.42
CA THR A 56 12.40 -19.23 -5.95
C THR A 56 12.51 -19.29 -7.48
N LEU A 57 12.72 -20.49 -8.03
CA LEU A 57 12.77 -20.69 -9.49
C LEU A 57 11.44 -20.36 -10.17
N ASP A 58 10.32 -20.76 -9.56
CA ASP A 58 8.97 -20.45 -10.05
C ASP A 58 8.76 -18.92 -10.12
N LEU A 59 9.19 -18.17 -9.10
CA LEU A 59 9.12 -16.71 -9.09
C LEU A 59 10.02 -16.07 -10.15
N VAL A 60 11.23 -16.57 -10.33
CA VAL A 60 12.17 -16.07 -11.35
C VAL A 60 11.64 -16.30 -12.75
N ALA A 61 11.04 -17.46 -13.00
CA ALA A 61 10.47 -17.83 -14.31
C ALA A 61 9.39 -16.85 -14.78
N ILE A 62 8.67 -16.21 -13.86
CA ILE A 62 7.65 -15.20 -14.18
C ILE A 62 8.15 -13.75 -14.10
N GLY A 63 9.48 -13.54 -13.92
CA GLY A 63 10.12 -12.24 -13.97
C GLY A 63 10.29 -11.54 -12.62
N CYS A 64 10.28 -12.26 -11.49
CA CYS A 64 10.71 -11.73 -10.22
C CYS A 64 12.22 -11.48 -10.23
N GLN A 65 12.64 -10.27 -9.88
CA GLN A 65 14.04 -9.84 -10.01
C GLN A 65 14.81 -9.90 -8.69
N ILE A 66 14.11 -9.94 -7.56
CA ILE A 66 14.67 -10.14 -6.21
C ILE A 66 13.72 -11.05 -5.44
N VAL A 67 14.24 -12.09 -4.80
CA VAL A 67 13.42 -13.00 -3.99
C VAL A 67 13.76 -12.87 -2.52
N ARG A 68 12.74 -12.73 -1.65
CA ARG A 68 12.91 -12.62 -0.21
C ARG A 68 12.56 -13.93 0.48
N ILE A 69 13.41 -14.32 1.43
CA ILE A 69 13.28 -15.52 2.26
C ILE A 69 13.30 -15.09 3.72
N THR A 70 12.37 -15.58 4.53
CA THR A 70 12.38 -15.31 5.99
C THR A 70 13.48 -16.11 6.67
N ALA A 71 14.20 -15.50 7.63
CA ALA A 71 15.20 -16.18 8.45
C ALA A 71 15.02 -15.77 9.92
N PRO A 72 13.99 -16.29 10.60
CA PRO A 72 13.63 -15.89 11.95
C PRO A 72 14.62 -16.37 13.02
N THR A 73 15.37 -17.42 12.77
CA THR A 73 16.36 -17.98 13.70
C THR A 73 17.75 -18.11 13.06
N VAL A 74 18.77 -18.34 13.86
CA VAL A 74 20.13 -18.60 13.38
C VAL A 74 20.18 -19.89 12.53
N LYS A 75 19.33 -20.89 12.83
CA LYS A 75 19.25 -22.13 12.02
C LYS A 75 18.71 -21.86 10.62
N ASP A 76 17.65 -21.06 10.52
CA ASP A 76 17.09 -20.65 9.22
C ASP A 76 18.13 -19.85 8.42
N ALA A 77 18.81 -18.90 9.08
CA ALA A 77 19.87 -18.12 8.47
C ALA A 77 21.04 -18.98 7.97
N ALA A 78 21.44 -20.01 8.72
CA ALA A 78 22.46 -20.95 8.30
C ALA A 78 22.00 -21.81 7.10
N ASN A 79 20.71 -22.20 7.03
CA ASN A 79 20.19 -22.97 5.90
C ASN A 79 20.12 -22.18 4.59
N LEU A 80 20.18 -20.84 4.63
CA LEU A 80 20.31 -20.00 3.42
C LEU A 80 21.53 -20.40 2.57
N LYS A 81 22.63 -20.90 3.20
CA LYS A 81 23.77 -21.47 2.50
C LYS A 81 23.35 -22.56 1.51
N ASN A 82 22.53 -23.51 1.97
CA ASN A 82 22.09 -24.65 1.17
C ASN A 82 21.11 -24.22 0.08
N ILE A 83 20.20 -23.29 0.39
CA ILE A 83 19.24 -22.74 -0.56
C ILE A 83 19.97 -22.01 -1.69
N VAL A 84 20.87 -21.10 -1.35
CA VAL A 84 21.66 -20.34 -2.33
C VAL A 84 22.53 -21.29 -3.17
N ALA A 85 23.22 -22.23 -2.56
CA ALA A 85 24.01 -23.23 -3.30
C ALA A 85 23.13 -24.04 -4.27
N GLY A 86 21.92 -24.46 -3.84
CA GLY A 86 20.95 -25.15 -4.68
C GLY A 86 20.48 -24.34 -5.89
N LEU A 87 20.29 -23.03 -5.72
CA LEU A 87 19.95 -22.08 -6.79
C LEU A 87 21.12 -21.92 -7.78
N ARG A 88 22.31 -21.64 -7.27
CA ARG A 88 23.53 -21.43 -8.10
C ARG A 88 23.87 -22.67 -8.92
N LYS A 89 23.72 -23.88 -8.34
CA LYS A 89 23.88 -25.17 -9.06
C LYS A 89 22.92 -25.30 -10.26
N ARG A 90 21.77 -24.63 -10.21
CA ARG A 90 20.76 -24.61 -11.29
C ARG A 90 20.89 -23.41 -12.22
N GLY A 91 21.98 -22.66 -12.12
CA GLY A 91 22.22 -21.46 -12.94
C GLY A 91 21.38 -20.23 -12.54
N CYS A 92 20.63 -20.30 -11.45
CA CYS A 92 19.83 -19.18 -10.98
C CYS A 92 20.67 -18.28 -10.07
N ASN A 93 20.94 -17.06 -10.51
CA ASN A 93 21.74 -16.06 -9.81
C ASN A 93 20.89 -14.87 -9.28
N VAL A 94 19.56 -15.04 -9.18
CA VAL A 94 18.68 -14.03 -8.61
C VAL A 94 19.18 -13.60 -7.22
N PRO A 95 19.22 -12.29 -6.92
CA PRO A 95 19.56 -11.83 -5.59
C PRO A 95 18.53 -12.29 -4.54
N ILE A 96 19.05 -12.75 -3.39
CA ILE A 96 18.24 -13.19 -2.25
C ILE A 96 18.30 -12.14 -1.14
N VAL A 97 17.13 -11.85 -0.57
CA VAL A 97 16.98 -11.02 0.65
C VAL A 97 16.66 -11.91 1.83
N ALA A 98 17.50 -11.93 2.84
CA ALA A 98 17.16 -12.51 4.14
C ALA A 98 16.32 -11.53 4.96
N ASP A 99 15.14 -11.96 5.38
CA ASP A 99 14.23 -11.15 6.20
C ASP A 99 14.41 -11.49 7.68
N ILE A 100 15.18 -10.65 8.37
CA ILE A 100 15.54 -10.83 9.78
C ILE A 100 14.58 -10.01 10.67
N HIS A 101 14.15 -10.60 11.78
CA HIS A 101 13.20 -9.94 12.68
C HIS A 101 13.83 -9.58 14.04
N PHE A 102 14.09 -10.54 14.92
CA PHE A 102 14.39 -10.24 16.33
C PHE A 102 15.82 -10.54 16.77
N LYS A 103 16.64 -11.17 15.93
CA LYS A 103 17.93 -11.72 16.36
C LYS A 103 19.08 -11.17 15.53
N PRO A 104 19.88 -10.25 16.10
CA PRO A 104 21.11 -9.78 15.44
C PRO A 104 22.02 -10.92 14.98
N GLU A 105 22.10 -12.01 15.74
CA GLU A 105 22.91 -13.19 15.42
C GLU A 105 22.44 -13.88 14.13
N ALA A 106 21.14 -13.90 13.87
CA ALA A 106 20.60 -14.44 12.62
C ALA A 106 20.98 -13.54 11.42
N ALA A 107 21.03 -12.21 11.62
CA ALA A 107 21.52 -11.29 10.59
C ALA A 107 23.00 -11.51 10.29
N MET A 108 23.82 -11.69 11.32
CA MET A 108 25.27 -11.97 11.21
C MET A 108 25.55 -13.32 10.54
N GLU A 109 24.67 -14.30 10.69
CA GLU A 109 24.76 -15.55 9.94
C GLU A 109 24.30 -15.38 8.48
N ALA A 110 23.13 -14.76 8.25
CA ALA A 110 22.54 -14.59 6.93
C ALA A 110 23.44 -13.80 5.96
N VAL A 111 24.10 -12.73 6.44
CA VAL A 111 24.95 -11.84 5.61
C VAL A 111 26.08 -12.58 4.89
N LYS A 112 26.51 -13.74 5.40
CA LYS A 112 27.51 -14.60 4.77
C LYS A 112 27.02 -15.20 3.44
N TRP A 113 25.73 -15.42 3.29
CA TRP A 113 25.14 -16.26 2.23
C TRP A 113 24.31 -15.51 1.20
N VAL A 114 23.68 -14.37 1.58
CA VAL A 114 22.73 -13.64 0.74
C VAL A 114 23.27 -12.28 0.29
N GLU A 115 22.65 -11.72 -0.75
CA GLU A 115 23.04 -10.41 -1.28
C GLU A 115 22.47 -9.23 -0.49
N VAL A 116 21.34 -9.42 0.22
CA VAL A 116 20.70 -8.37 1.00
C VAL A 116 20.23 -8.91 2.35
N VAL A 117 20.52 -8.17 3.42
CA VAL A 117 19.92 -8.42 4.73
C VAL A 117 18.89 -7.34 5.02
N ARG A 118 17.66 -7.74 5.33
CA ARG A 118 16.64 -6.80 5.81
C ARG A 118 16.54 -6.84 7.31
N VAL A 119 16.67 -5.69 7.93
CA VAL A 119 16.42 -5.48 9.36
C VAL A 119 15.19 -4.60 9.56
N ASN A 120 14.47 -4.85 10.67
CA ASN A 120 13.38 -3.99 11.10
C ASN A 120 13.83 -3.21 12.35
N PRO A 121 14.01 -1.88 12.26
CA PRO A 121 14.45 -1.05 13.37
C PRO A 121 13.69 -1.29 14.68
N GLY A 122 12.37 -1.44 14.58
CA GLY A 122 11.51 -1.55 15.75
C GLY A 122 11.63 -2.85 16.55
N ASN A 123 12.31 -3.88 15.98
CA ASN A 123 12.47 -5.17 16.67
C ASN A 123 13.85 -5.82 16.51
N TYR A 124 14.79 -5.17 15.83
CA TYR A 124 16.16 -5.69 15.66
C TYR A 124 16.99 -5.58 16.95
N ALA A 125 17.02 -4.39 17.53
CA ALA A 125 17.76 -4.09 18.75
C ALA A 125 16.84 -3.84 19.94
N ASP A 126 15.62 -3.41 19.69
CA ASP A 126 14.59 -3.14 20.67
C ASP A 126 13.61 -4.31 20.82
N SER A 127 12.92 -4.34 21.94
CA SER A 127 11.77 -5.22 22.13
C SER A 127 10.54 -4.37 22.44
N LYS A 128 9.45 -4.59 21.71
CA LYS A 128 8.16 -3.98 21.99
C LYS A 128 7.55 -4.69 23.20
N LYS A 129 7.36 -3.98 24.28
CA LYS A 129 6.75 -4.51 25.52
C LYS A 129 5.38 -3.94 25.78
N PHE A 130 4.91 -2.98 24.93
CA PHE A 130 3.68 -2.19 25.16
C PHE A 130 3.67 -1.53 26.56
N ALA A 131 4.86 -1.27 27.12
CA ALA A 131 5.00 -0.61 28.38
C ALA A 131 4.97 0.90 28.15
N GLY A 132 4.04 1.60 28.76
CA GLY A 132 3.96 3.07 28.73
C GLY A 132 5.10 3.72 29.53
N LYS A 133 6.36 3.39 29.17
CA LYS A 133 7.55 3.92 29.82
C LYS A 133 7.94 5.23 29.15
N GLU A 134 7.95 6.31 29.91
CA GLU A 134 8.51 7.58 29.48
C GLU A 134 10.05 7.51 29.45
N TYR A 135 10.65 8.13 28.45
CA TYR A 135 12.10 8.22 28.28
C TYR A 135 12.53 9.67 28.43
N THR A 136 13.43 9.96 29.36
CA THR A 136 14.15 11.23 29.37
C THR A 136 15.12 11.30 28.19
N ASP A 137 15.57 12.52 27.82
CA ASP A 137 16.54 12.67 26.72
C ASP A 137 17.83 11.89 26.96
N GLY A 138 18.33 11.85 28.19
CA GLY A 138 19.50 11.06 28.56
C GLY A 138 19.27 9.55 28.41
N GLN A 139 18.10 9.05 28.80
CA GLN A 139 17.74 7.64 28.61
C GLN A 139 17.58 7.31 27.13
N TYR A 140 16.99 8.21 26.34
CA TYR A 140 16.85 8.05 24.89
C TYR A 140 18.24 7.97 24.22
N ALA A 141 19.16 8.86 24.57
CA ALA A 141 20.53 8.86 24.05
C ALA A 141 21.30 7.57 24.42
N ALA A 142 21.11 7.06 25.64
CA ALA A 142 21.71 5.78 26.07
C ALA A 142 21.16 4.60 25.22
N GLU A 143 19.87 4.60 24.91
CA GLU A 143 19.27 3.58 24.05
C GLU A 143 19.77 3.68 22.59
N LEU A 144 20.00 4.88 22.06
CA LEU A 144 20.61 5.06 20.74
C LEU A 144 22.02 4.46 20.69
N LYS A 145 22.83 4.68 21.74
CA LYS A 145 24.16 4.08 21.83
C LYS A 145 24.10 2.56 21.88
N ARG A 146 23.16 2.00 22.62
CA ARG A 146 22.94 0.54 22.68
C ARG A 146 22.53 -0.04 21.31
N ILE A 147 21.72 0.70 20.54
CA ILE A 147 21.33 0.30 19.17
C ILE A 147 22.57 0.34 18.26
N GLU A 148 23.37 1.40 18.34
CA GLU A 148 24.62 1.54 17.60
C GLU A 148 25.54 0.35 17.87
N GLU A 149 25.80 0.02 19.13
CA GLU A 149 26.64 -1.13 19.53
C GLU A 149 26.15 -2.46 18.94
N LYS A 150 24.83 -2.67 18.88
CA LYS A 150 24.23 -3.90 18.33
C LYS A 150 24.20 -3.95 16.81
N PHE A 151 24.06 -2.82 16.15
CA PHE A 151 23.87 -2.77 14.69
C PHE A 151 25.19 -2.61 13.92
N THR A 152 26.18 -1.92 14.50
CA THR A 152 27.50 -1.68 13.90
C THR A 152 28.18 -2.96 13.39
N PRO A 153 28.19 -4.11 14.11
CA PRO A 153 28.80 -5.33 13.59
C PRO A 153 28.23 -5.78 12.24
N LEU A 154 26.91 -5.68 12.06
CA LEU A 154 26.25 -6.04 10.79
C LEU A 154 26.63 -5.05 9.69
N VAL A 155 26.67 -3.75 9.98
CA VAL A 155 27.07 -2.71 9.01
C VAL A 155 28.48 -2.96 8.48
N ILE A 156 29.44 -3.21 9.39
CA ILE A 156 30.84 -3.50 9.05
C ILE A 156 30.94 -4.76 8.20
N GLU A 157 30.20 -5.82 8.56
CA GLU A 157 30.23 -7.08 7.83
C GLU A 157 29.57 -6.95 6.43
N CYS A 158 28.47 -6.20 6.31
CA CYS A 158 27.88 -5.88 5.01
C CYS A 158 28.87 -5.10 4.12
N LYS A 159 29.59 -4.12 4.69
CA LYS A 159 30.62 -3.37 3.96
C LYS A 159 31.75 -4.30 3.50
N ARG A 160 32.26 -5.15 4.38
CA ARG A 160 33.33 -6.11 4.10
C ARG A 160 32.95 -7.11 3.00
N LEU A 161 31.73 -7.66 3.05
CA LEU A 161 31.23 -8.66 2.11
C LEU A 161 30.57 -8.05 0.87
N LYS A 162 30.53 -6.72 0.73
CA LYS A 162 29.84 -5.99 -0.34
C LYS A 162 28.36 -6.39 -0.45
N ARG A 163 27.68 -6.54 0.68
CA ARG A 163 26.25 -6.84 0.76
C ARG A 163 25.46 -5.56 0.88
N ALA A 164 24.19 -5.60 0.48
CA ALA A 164 23.28 -4.50 0.69
C ALA A 164 22.45 -4.69 1.96
N LEU A 165 22.01 -3.58 2.56
CA LEU A 165 21.04 -3.58 3.66
C LEU A 165 19.69 -3.04 3.19
N ARG A 166 18.60 -3.52 3.80
CA ARG A 166 17.31 -2.86 3.76
C ARG A 166 16.87 -2.50 5.18
N ILE A 167 16.81 -1.21 5.45
CA ILE A 167 16.22 -0.66 6.67
C ILE A 167 14.72 -0.62 6.45
N GLY A 168 14.00 -1.55 7.07
CA GLY A 168 12.61 -1.83 6.74
C GLY A 168 11.69 -1.66 7.93
N THR A 169 11.12 -0.45 8.10
CA THR A 169 10.16 -0.14 9.14
C THR A 169 8.75 -0.56 8.74
N ASN A 170 8.02 -1.14 9.68
CA ASN A 170 6.59 -1.41 9.59
C ASN A 170 5.86 -0.60 10.66
N HIS A 171 4.71 -0.01 10.33
CA HIS A 171 3.90 0.80 11.23
C HIS A 171 3.60 0.05 12.54
N GLY A 172 3.13 -1.17 12.44
CA GLY A 172 2.78 -1.99 13.61
C GLY A 172 3.94 -2.48 14.47
N SER A 173 5.21 -2.26 14.09
CA SER A 173 6.38 -2.77 14.82
C SER A 173 7.32 -1.69 15.32
N LEU A 174 6.84 -0.47 15.53
CA LEU A 174 7.63 0.59 16.16
C LEU A 174 7.99 0.20 17.60
N SER A 175 9.23 0.51 18.05
CA SER A 175 9.65 0.28 19.43
C SER A 175 8.93 1.19 20.41
N ASP A 176 8.82 0.77 21.68
CA ASP A 176 8.17 1.58 22.73
C ASP A 176 8.85 2.95 22.89
N ARG A 177 10.17 3.02 22.68
CA ARG A 177 10.96 4.25 22.70
C ARG A 177 10.52 5.24 21.61
N ILE A 178 10.35 4.76 20.38
CA ILE A 178 9.85 5.58 19.25
C ILE A 178 8.40 5.99 19.50
N MET A 179 7.55 5.04 19.93
CA MET A 179 6.16 5.30 20.27
C MET A 179 5.99 6.39 21.33
N ASN A 180 6.83 6.38 22.34
CA ASN A 180 6.80 7.38 23.40
C ASN A 180 7.22 8.78 22.90
N ARG A 181 8.27 8.87 22.07
CA ARG A 181 8.84 10.14 21.64
C ARG A 181 8.10 10.77 20.45
N TYR A 182 7.67 9.96 19.48
CA TYR A 182 7.11 10.43 18.20
C TYR A 182 5.67 9.94 17.95
N GLY A 183 5.14 9.08 18.83
CA GLY A 183 3.84 8.45 18.65
C GLY A 183 3.79 7.38 17.56
N ASP A 184 2.59 6.83 17.37
CA ASP A 184 2.26 5.88 16.28
C ASP A 184 1.94 6.67 15.00
N THR A 185 2.94 7.31 14.43
CA THR A 185 2.82 8.31 13.38
C THR A 185 3.78 8.06 12.22
N PRO A 186 3.54 8.63 11.04
CA PRO A 186 4.52 8.65 9.95
C PRO A 186 5.89 9.17 10.37
N LEU A 187 5.94 10.18 11.25
CA LEU A 187 7.20 10.71 11.79
C LEU A 187 7.95 9.66 12.62
N GLY A 188 7.24 8.93 13.49
CA GLY A 188 7.84 7.84 14.26
C GLY A 188 8.43 6.74 13.37
N MET A 189 7.74 6.39 12.28
CA MET A 189 8.26 5.44 11.29
C MET A 189 9.54 5.94 10.63
N VAL A 190 9.57 7.20 10.22
CA VAL A 190 10.71 7.82 9.53
C VAL A 190 11.91 7.93 10.47
N GLU A 191 11.75 8.47 11.67
CA GLU A 191 12.86 8.61 12.63
C GLU A 191 13.42 7.26 13.06
N SER A 192 12.55 6.24 13.25
CA SER A 192 13.00 4.87 13.51
C SER A 192 13.97 4.34 12.44
N ALA A 193 13.75 4.69 11.18
CA ALA A 193 14.63 4.29 10.09
C ALA A 193 15.87 5.17 9.96
N LEU A 194 15.74 6.49 10.18
CA LEU A 194 16.86 7.44 10.11
C LEU A 194 17.92 7.17 11.18
N GLU A 195 17.54 6.74 12.38
CA GLU A 195 18.49 6.33 13.41
C GLU A 195 19.44 5.24 12.90
N PHE A 196 18.92 4.20 12.24
CA PHE A 196 19.73 3.14 11.66
C PHE A 196 20.56 3.62 10.45
N ALA A 197 20.01 4.50 9.64
CA ALA A 197 20.73 5.07 8.50
C ALA A 197 21.91 5.95 8.94
N ARG A 198 21.75 6.73 10.00
CA ARG A 198 22.83 7.54 10.59
C ARG A 198 23.99 6.64 11.05
N ILE A 199 23.71 5.46 11.65
CA ILE A 199 24.75 4.48 12.00
C ILE A 199 25.46 3.96 10.74
N CYS A 200 24.73 3.63 9.66
CA CYS A 200 25.35 3.26 8.39
C CYS A 200 26.32 4.35 7.89
N ARG A 201 25.88 5.60 7.94
CA ARG A 201 26.68 6.78 7.53
C ARG A 201 27.93 6.97 8.38
N MET A 202 27.85 6.79 9.71
CA MET A 202 29.02 6.88 10.60
C MET A 202 30.13 5.89 10.20
N HIS A 203 29.76 4.76 9.60
CA HIS A 203 30.71 3.76 9.11
C HIS A 203 31.01 3.87 7.60
N ASP A 204 30.63 4.99 6.98
CA ASP A 204 30.81 5.20 5.53
C ASP A 204 30.26 4.00 4.73
N PHE A 205 29.08 3.52 5.11
CA PHE A 205 28.36 2.46 4.42
C PHE A 205 27.11 3.02 3.73
N HIS A 206 27.07 2.91 2.40
CA HIS A 206 26.03 3.53 1.57
C HIS A 206 25.21 2.54 0.78
N ASN A 207 25.54 1.24 0.83
CA ASN A 207 24.83 0.22 0.04
C ASN A 207 23.55 -0.24 0.77
N PHE A 208 22.60 0.69 0.97
CA PHE A 208 21.33 0.38 1.64
C PHE A 208 20.14 1.11 1.03
N LYS A 209 18.94 0.58 1.30
CA LYS A 209 17.65 1.15 0.89
C LYS A 209 16.65 1.14 2.04
N PHE A 210 15.63 1.99 1.95
CA PHE A 210 14.55 2.07 2.93
C PHE A 210 13.29 1.34 2.49
N SER A 211 12.46 0.95 3.46
CA SER A 211 11.04 0.65 3.23
C SER A 211 10.20 1.06 4.44
N MET A 212 9.07 1.73 4.18
CA MET A 212 8.10 2.21 5.15
C MET A 212 6.75 1.56 4.87
N LYS A 213 6.41 0.50 5.57
CA LYS A 213 5.20 -0.26 5.27
C LYS A 213 4.10 -0.03 6.29
N ALA A 214 2.89 0.19 5.80
CA ALA A 214 1.67 0.23 6.58
C ALA A 214 0.56 -0.54 5.85
N SER A 215 -0.43 -1.02 6.59
CA SER A 215 -1.63 -1.65 6.04
C SER A 215 -2.64 -0.62 5.51
N ASN A 216 -2.61 0.60 6.07
CA ASN A 216 -3.36 1.74 5.58
C ASN A 216 -2.59 2.47 4.46
N PRO A 217 -3.13 2.53 3.21
CA PRO A 217 -2.45 3.18 2.10
C PRO A 217 -2.16 4.67 2.34
N LYS A 218 -3.03 5.42 3.03
CA LYS A 218 -2.79 6.84 3.36
C LYS A 218 -1.56 7.02 4.24
N VAL A 219 -1.47 6.27 5.33
CA VAL A 219 -0.30 6.29 6.24
C VAL A 219 0.98 5.93 5.49
N MET A 220 0.91 4.94 4.59
CA MET A 220 2.05 4.56 3.75
C MET A 220 2.49 5.71 2.84
N ILE A 221 1.56 6.36 2.13
CA ILE A 221 1.85 7.46 1.21
C ILE A 221 2.49 8.63 1.97
N GLU A 222 1.88 9.07 3.07
CA GLU A 222 2.41 10.13 3.94
C GLU A 222 3.83 9.81 4.42
N CYS A 223 4.04 8.58 4.89
CA CYS A 223 5.32 8.14 5.43
C CYS A 223 6.45 8.19 4.40
N TYR A 224 6.21 7.72 3.16
CA TYR A 224 7.24 7.79 2.11
C TYR A 224 7.51 9.22 1.62
N ARG A 225 6.48 10.06 1.49
CA ARG A 225 6.65 11.48 1.18
C ARG A 225 7.45 12.18 2.27
N LEU A 226 7.12 11.92 3.54
CA LEU A 226 7.85 12.46 4.69
C LEU A 226 9.28 11.95 4.75
N LEU A 227 9.52 10.65 4.50
CA LEU A 227 10.87 10.09 4.45
C LEU A 227 11.74 10.84 3.43
N VAL A 228 11.25 11.04 2.20
CA VAL A 228 12.01 11.74 1.17
C VAL A 228 12.31 13.18 1.58
N ALA A 229 11.33 13.90 2.12
CA ALA A 229 11.53 15.26 2.61
C ALA A 229 12.52 15.35 3.79
N ARG A 230 12.52 14.35 4.67
CA ARG A 230 13.48 14.27 5.79
C ARG A 230 14.88 13.89 5.32
N LEU A 231 15.00 13.00 4.33
CA LEU A 231 16.29 12.67 3.72
C LEU A 231 16.95 13.91 3.08
N GLU A 232 16.19 14.77 2.42
CA GLU A 232 16.70 16.04 1.89
C GLU A 232 17.21 16.98 3.00
N GLN A 233 16.59 16.96 4.18
CA GLN A 233 17.04 17.75 5.35
C GLN A 233 18.33 17.19 5.98
N GLU A 234 18.55 15.87 5.93
CA GLU A 234 19.80 15.25 6.38
C GLU A 234 20.99 15.65 5.47
N GLY A 235 20.74 15.88 4.16
CA GLY A 235 21.74 16.36 3.23
C GLY A 235 21.46 15.95 1.77
N PRO A 236 22.12 16.61 0.80
CA PRO A 236 21.87 16.38 -0.62
C PRO A 236 22.31 14.98 -1.10
N ASP A 237 23.19 14.33 -0.36
CA ASP A 237 23.70 12.98 -0.66
C ASP A 237 22.94 11.87 0.09
N TRP A 238 21.82 12.21 0.76
CA TRP A 238 20.92 11.25 1.44
C TRP A 238 19.82 10.69 0.54
N ASN A 239 20.00 10.75 -0.76
CA ASN A 239 19.05 10.30 -1.77
C ASN A 239 18.96 8.77 -1.94
N TYR A 240 18.96 8.01 -0.85
CA TYR A 240 18.91 6.54 -0.87
C TYR A 240 17.65 5.99 -1.53
N PRO A 241 17.74 4.80 -2.18
CA PRO A 241 16.61 4.13 -2.81
C PRO A 241 15.54 3.71 -1.81
N ILE A 242 14.30 3.60 -2.32
CA ILE A 242 13.14 3.20 -1.53
C ILE A 242 12.43 2.00 -2.14
N HIS A 243 11.96 1.11 -1.27
CA HIS A 243 11.18 -0.08 -1.61
C HIS A 243 9.73 0.12 -1.18
N LEU A 244 8.81 0.21 -2.14
CA LEU A 244 7.39 0.42 -1.89
C LEU A 244 6.63 -0.88 -1.64
N GLY A 245 5.62 -0.83 -0.80
CA GLY A 245 4.69 -1.93 -0.59
C GLY A 245 3.71 -1.67 0.53
N VAL A 246 2.43 -1.91 0.27
CA VAL A 246 1.40 -2.01 1.33
C VAL A 246 1.59 -3.35 2.02
N THR A 247 1.53 -3.39 3.35
CA THR A 247 1.57 -4.64 4.11
C THR A 247 0.16 -5.09 4.47
N GLU A 248 -0.04 -6.40 4.65
CA GLU A 248 -1.33 -6.99 5.05
C GLU A 248 -2.53 -6.51 4.20
N ALA A 249 -2.32 -6.30 2.90
CA ALA A 249 -3.34 -5.76 1.99
C ALA A 249 -4.55 -6.70 1.79
N GLY A 250 -4.39 -7.99 2.11
CA GLY A 250 -5.40 -9.02 1.87
C GLY A 250 -5.29 -9.64 0.47
N GLY A 251 -6.33 -10.32 0.02
CA GLY A 251 -6.40 -11.00 -1.27
C GLY A 251 -7.50 -10.46 -2.17
N GLY A 252 -7.57 -10.99 -3.40
CA GLY A 252 -8.58 -10.62 -4.38
C GLY A 252 -8.52 -9.14 -4.82
N GLU A 253 -9.67 -8.56 -5.07
CA GLU A 253 -9.79 -7.15 -5.49
C GLU A 253 -9.28 -6.20 -4.40
N ASP A 254 -9.63 -6.42 -3.13
CA ASP A 254 -9.29 -5.53 -2.03
C ASP A 254 -7.78 -5.34 -1.88
N GLY A 255 -7.01 -6.45 -1.95
CA GLY A 255 -5.56 -6.40 -1.87
C GLY A 255 -4.91 -5.67 -3.04
N ARG A 256 -5.45 -5.87 -4.25
CA ARG A 256 -5.00 -5.17 -5.47
C ARG A 256 -5.30 -3.68 -5.41
N ILE A 257 -6.49 -3.30 -4.96
CA ILE A 257 -6.91 -1.90 -4.83
C ILE A 257 -6.04 -1.17 -3.79
N LYS A 258 -5.88 -1.73 -2.58
CA LYS A 258 -5.01 -1.15 -1.54
C LYS A 258 -3.57 -0.98 -2.04
N SER A 259 -3.03 -2.00 -2.73
CA SER A 259 -1.67 -1.96 -3.29
C SER A 259 -1.54 -0.93 -4.42
N ALA A 260 -2.54 -0.85 -5.30
CA ALA A 260 -2.57 0.14 -6.38
C ALA A 260 -2.63 1.58 -5.84
N ILE A 261 -3.46 1.84 -4.83
CA ILE A 261 -3.52 3.14 -4.16
C ILE A 261 -2.15 3.48 -3.56
N GLY A 262 -1.61 2.63 -2.67
CA GLY A 262 -0.39 2.95 -1.93
C GLY A 262 0.84 3.03 -2.81
N ILE A 263 1.08 2.02 -3.66
CA ILE A 263 2.26 1.95 -4.54
C ILE A 263 2.10 2.88 -5.74
N GLY A 264 0.93 2.85 -6.39
CA GLY A 264 0.67 3.61 -7.61
C GLY A 264 0.71 5.12 -7.39
N SER A 265 0.16 5.63 -6.28
CA SER A 265 0.26 7.05 -5.92
C SER A 265 1.70 7.53 -5.84
N LEU A 266 2.55 6.78 -5.13
CA LEU A 266 3.97 7.14 -4.96
C LEU A 266 4.75 7.03 -6.27
N LEU A 267 4.49 6.00 -7.08
CA LEU A 267 5.09 5.90 -8.41
C LEU A 267 4.67 7.06 -9.31
N CYS A 268 3.41 7.49 -9.26
CA CYS A 268 2.95 8.68 -9.99
C CYS A 268 3.55 9.98 -9.45
N ASP A 269 3.93 10.03 -8.18
CA ASP A 269 4.72 11.13 -7.59
C ASP A 269 6.23 11.04 -7.93
N GLY A 270 6.66 10.05 -8.71
CA GLY A 270 8.06 9.82 -9.06
C GLY A 270 8.89 9.12 -8.00
N LEU A 271 8.26 8.53 -6.98
CA LEU A 271 8.93 7.86 -5.86
C LEU A 271 8.87 6.34 -6.03
N GLY A 272 9.99 5.66 -5.83
CA GLY A 272 10.07 4.21 -5.82
C GLY A 272 11.15 3.63 -6.74
N ASP A 273 11.98 2.75 -6.18
CA ASP A 273 13.07 2.07 -6.89
C ASP A 273 12.85 0.55 -6.94
N THR A 274 12.18 0.00 -5.95
CA THR A 274 11.72 -1.39 -5.95
C THR A 274 10.31 -1.46 -5.40
N ILE A 275 9.51 -2.43 -5.86
CA ILE A 275 8.14 -2.64 -5.37
C ILE A 275 7.87 -4.09 -5.00
N ARG A 276 6.93 -4.30 -4.06
CA ARG A 276 6.27 -5.56 -3.81
C ARG A 276 4.79 -5.34 -3.51
N VAL A 277 3.94 -5.91 -4.32
CA VAL A 277 2.53 -6.12 -3.97
C VAL A 277 2.47 -7.30 -3.00
N SER A 278 1.75 -7.16 -1.90
CA SER A 278 1.62 -8.23 -0.89
C SER A 278 0.18 -8.74 -0.89
N LEU A 279 -0.03 -9.96 -1.36
CA LEU A 279 -1.36 -10.58 -1.45
C LEU A 279 -1.45 -11.83 -0.59
N THR A 280 -2.65 -12.11 -0.07
CA THR A 280 -2.98 -13.39 0.56
C THR A 280 -3.36 -14.39 -0.55
N GLU A 281 -2.45 -14.59 -1.49
CA GLU A 281 -2.55 -15.46 -2.65
C GLU A 281 -1.16 -16.09 -2.91
N ASP A 282 -1.08 -16.96 -3.89
CA ASP A 282 0.22 -17.54 -4.30
C ASP A 282 1.16 -16.43 -4.80
N SER A 283 2.40 -16.46 -4.35
CA SER A 283 3.40 -15.41 -4.62
C SER A 283 3.60 -15.05 -6.11
N PRO A 284 3.45 -15.95 -7.09
CA PRO A 284 3.44 -15.58 -8.50
C PRO A 284 2.44 -14.49 -8.88
N ARG A 285 1.27 -14.45 -8.26
CA ARG A 285 0.25 -13.42 -8.50
C ARG A 285 0.71 -12.02 -8.10
N GLU A 286 1.55 -11.91 -7.06
CA GLU A 286 2.16 -10.63 -6.67
C GLU A 286 3.01 -10.04 -7.81
N VAL A 287 3.80 -10.87 -8.50
CA VAL A 287 4.68 -10.45 -9.62
C VAL A 287 3.86 -9.98 -10.82
N GLU A 288 2.78 -10.70 -11.16
CA GLU A 288 1.86 -10.31 -12.23
C GLU A 288 1.26 -8.93 -11.96
N VAL A 289 0.71 -8.71 -10.76
CA VAL A 289 0.12 -7.41 -10.37
C VAL A 289 1.15 -6.30 -10.33
N CYS A 290 2.38 -6.57 -9.86
CA CYS A 290 3.48 -5.59 -9.92
C CYS A 290 3.77 -5.15 -11.35
N ARG A 291 3.84 -6.10 -12.29
CA ARG A 291 4.11 -5.83 -13.71
C ARG A 291 2.97 -5.03 -14.34
N ASP A 292 1.72 -5.47 -14.12
CA ASP A 292 0.53 -4.79 -14.64
C ASP A 292 0.45 -3.35 -14.11
N LEU A 293 0.74 -3.12 -12.82
CA LEU A 293 0.75 -1.79 -12.21
C LEU A 293 1.86 -0.90 -12.81
N LEU A 294 3.10 -1.40 -12.90
CA LEU A 294 4.22 -0.65 -13.47
C LEU A 294 3.96 -0.23 -14.92
N ALA A 295 3.33 -1.10 -15.71
CA ALA A 295 2.97 -0.81 -17.10
C ALA A 295 1.94 0.33 -17.25
N GLN A 296 1.19 0.67 -16.18
CA GLN A 296 0.22 1.76 -16.21
C GLN A 296 0.82 3.11 -15.83
N ILE A 297 1.88 3.15 -15.01
CA ILE A 297 2.43 4.39 -14.46
C ILE A 297 2.77 5.45 -15.52
N PRO A 298 3.47 5.14 -16.63
CA PRO A 298 3.74 6.13 -17.67
C PRO A 298 2.47 6.76 -18.26
N LYS A 299 1.39 5.98 -18.36
CA LYS A 299 0.10 6.45 -18.90
C LYS A 299 -0.69 7.32 -17.90
N LEU A 300 -0.41 7.15 -16.59
CA LEU A 300 -1.11 7.83 -15.51
C LEU A 300 -0.38 9.07 -15.00
N SER A 301 0.91 9.23 -15.33
CA SER A 301 1.74 10.29 -14.76
C SER A 301 2.51 11.11 -15.79
N ASN A 302 2.74 10.61 -16.99
CA ASN A 302 3.56 11.32 -17.96
C ASN A 302 2.84 12.58 -18.48
N SER A 303 3.49 13.75 -18.31
CA SER A 303 2.98 15.06 -18.73
C SER A 303 4.15 15.99 -19.04
N GLU A 304 4.01 16.77 -20.10
CA GLU A 304 4.93 17.87 -20.42
C GLU A 304 4.59 19.17 -19.66
N PHE A 305 3.48 19.17 -18.93
CA PHE A 305 3.01 20.35 -18.22
C PHE A 305 3.85 20.57 -16.95
N ARG A 306 4.59 21.67 -16.90
CA ARG A 306 5.46 22.04 -15.79
C ARG A 306 5.02 23.34 -15.14
N ILE A 307 4.80 23.31 -13.83
CA ILE A 307 4.75 24.51 -13.00
C ILE A 307 5.83 24.35 -11.92
N PRO A 308 7.02 24.91 -12.14
CA PRO A 308 8.10 24.78 -11.17
C PRO A 308 7.75 25.52 -9.87
N ASN A 309 8.28 25.02 -8.76
CA ASN A 309 8.12 25.61 -7.41
C ASN A 309 6.67 25.89 -6.96
N SER A 310 5.72 25.13 -7.51
CA SER A 310 4.31 25.26 -7.14
C SER A 310 4.04 24.81 -5.71
N GLU A 311 3.11 25.50 -5.05
CA GLU A 311 2.59 25.06 -3.76
C GLU A 311 1.74 23.79 -3.92
N PHE A 312 1.80 22.93 -2.92
CA PHE A 312 0.90 21.79 -2.84
C PHE A 312 -0.53 22.28 -2.56
N PRO A 313 -1.53 21.81 -3.32
CA PRO A 313 -2.92 22.13 -3.05
C PRO A 313 -3.51 21.34 -1.87
N PHE A 314 -2.73 20.43 -1.28
CA PHE A 314 -3.04 19.56 -0.15
C PHE A 314 -1.81 19.45 0.78
N ASP A 315 -1.98 18.98 2.01
CA ASP A 315 -0.84 18.62 2.87
C ASP A 315 -0.30 17.24 2.47
N PRO A 316 0.94 17.13 1.96
CA PRO A 316 1.50 15.85 1.50
C PRO A 316 1.92 14.91 2.64
N PHE A 317 2.01 15.41 3.87
CA PHE A 317 2.57 14.73 5.03
C PHE A 317 1.53 14.38 6.09
N HIS A 318 0.35 14.96 5.99
CA HIS A 318 -0.76 14.70 6.88
C HIS A 318 -2.07 14.72 6.10
N PHE A 319 -2.84 13.63 6.17
CA PHE A 319 -4.13 13.56 5.52
C PHE A 319 -5.14 14.51 6.18
N GLU A 320 -5.64 15.44 5.39
CA GLU A 320 -6.80 16.27 5.75
C GLU A 320 -7.75 16.31 4.56
N ARG A 321 -9.01 15.92 4.78
CA ARG A 321 -10.02 16.08 3.74
C ARG A 321 -10.22 17.56 3.45
N ARG A 322 -10.16 17.94 2.18
CA ARG A 322 -10.40 19.32 1.76
C ARG A 322 -11.77 19.79 2.23
N LYS A 323 -11.82 20.93 2.91
CA LYS A 323 -13.05 21.55 3.39
C LYS A 323 -13.82 22.15 2.22
N THR A 324 -15.05 21.70 2.02
CA THR A 324 -15.96 22.18 0.97
C THR A 324 -17.32 22.50 1.58
N PRO A 325 -18.13 23.39 1.00
CA PRO A 325 -19.50 23.58 1.43
C PRO A 325 -20.36 22.36 1.12
N GLY A 326 -21.38 22.10 1.93
CA GLY A 326 -22.45 21.16 1.60
C GLY A 326 -23.35 21.77 0.54
N ILE A 327 -23.55 21.05 -0.57
CA ILE A 327 -24.39 21.51 -1.69
C ILE A 327 -25.43 20.46 -2.07
N SER A 328 -26.46 20.91 -2.80
CA SER A 328 -27.50 20.06 -3.36
C SER A 328 -27.56 20.24 -4.90
N PRO A 329 -26.70 19.54 -5.66
CA PRO A 329 -26.68 19.62 -7.13
C PRO A 329 -27.97 19.17 -7.81
N SER A 330 -28.82 18.40 -7.11
CA SER A 330 -30.21 18.10 -7.48
C SER A 330 -31.06 17.91 -6.23
N GLU A 331 -32.39 17.83 -6.35
CA GLU A 331 -33.33 17.72 -5.22
C GLU A 331 -32.97 16.59 -4.23
N ASN A 332 -32.55 15.45 -4.74
CA ASN A 332 -32.31 14.24 -3.96
C ASN A 332 -30.84 13.90 -3.76
N PHE A 333 -29.91 14.77 -4.17
CA PHE A 333 -28.48 14.52 -4.09
C PHE A 333 -27.75 15.63 -3.33
N LYS A 334 -27.13 15.28 -2.22
CA LYS A 334 -26.29 16.17 -1.41
C LYS A 334 -24.85 15.68 -1.40
N CYS A 335 -23.88 16.57 -1.58
CA CYS A 335 -22.45 16.26 -1.50
C CYS A 335 -21.65 17.44 -0.91
N GLY A 336 -20.38 17.22 -0.60
CA GLY A 336 -19.54 18.21 0.09
C GLY A 336 -19.85 18.31 1.58
N GLY A 337 -19.17 19.23 2.27
CA GLY A 337 -19.27 19.39 3.73
C GLY A 337 -19.02 18.07 4.47
N GLU A 338 -19.85 17.81 5.45
CA GLU A 338 -19.78 16.59 6.28
C GLU A 338 -20.39 15.34 5.60
N GLN A 339 -20.83 15.46 4.33
CA GLN A 339 -21.40 14.32 3.63
C GLN A 339 -20.31 13.27 3.34
N LEU A 340 -20.71 11.98 3.37
CA LEU A 340 -19.87 10.91 2.86
C LEU A 340 -19.57 11.18 1.37
N ILE A 341 -18.41 10.74 0.90
CA ILE A 341 -18.06 10.80 -0.53
C ILE A 341 -19.07 9.97 -1.31
N ARG A 342 -19.71 10.59 -2.32
CA ARG A 342 -20.84 10.03 -3.05
C ARG A 342 -20.39 9.21 -4.24
N VAL A 343 -21.20 8.20 -4.58
CA VAL A 343 -20.99 7.38 -5.79
C VAL A 343 -21.99 7.80 -6.86
N VAL A 344 -21.46 8.43 -7.89
CA VAL A 344 -22.20 8.87 -9.08
C VAL A 344 -21.95 7.87 -10.19
N VAL A 345 -22.95 7.58 -11.01
CA VAL A 345 -22.85 6.68 -12.16
C VAL A 345 -23.39 7.35 -13.43
N THR A 346 -23.07 6.79 -14.61
CA THR A 346 -23.69 7.23 -15.87
C THR A 346 -25.14 6.76 -15.96
N ARG A 347 -25.95 7.41 -16.82
CA ARG A 347 -27.32 6.97 -17.12
C ARG A 347 -27.37 5.50 -17.52
N ALA A 348 -26.47 5.10 -18.41
CA ALA A 348 -26.39 3.71 -18.88
C ALA A 348 -26.13 2.70 -17.76
N THR A 349 -25.32 3.07 -16.78
CA THR A 349 -25.06 2.24 -15.58
C THR A 349 -26.29 2.23 -14.68
N TRP A 350 -26.89 3.40 -14.41
CA TRP A 350 -28.07 3.53 -13.57
C TRP A 350 -29.21 2.62 -14.05
N ASP A 351 -29.56 2.69 -15.33
CA ASP A 351 -30.68 1.92 -15.91
C ASP A 351 -30.45 0.41 -15.81
N LYS A 352 -29.19 -0.05 -15.88
CA LYS A 352 -28.85 -1.48 -15.78
C LYS A 352 -28.80 -2.01 -14.35
N VAL A 353 -28.36 -1.19 -13.37
CA VAL A 353 -28.14 -1.67 -12.00
C VAL A 353 -29.30 -1.42 -11.08
N THR A 354 -30.02 -0.29 -11.21
CA THR A 354 -31.10 0.11 -10.30
C THR A 354 -32.21 -0.93 -10.18
N PRO A 355 -32.68 -1.58 -11.28
CA PRO A 355 -33.70 -2.61 -11.17
C PRO A 355 -33.29 -3.85 -10.36
N LYS A 356 -31.98 -4.04 -10.15
CA LYS A 356 -31.40 -5.19 -9.42
C LYS A 356 -31.05 -4.87 -7.99
N ILE A 357 -31.10 -3.58 -7.59
CA ILE A 357 -30.72 -3.09 -6.26
C ILE A 357 -31.95 -3.06 -5.36
N ARG A 358 -31.80 -3.59 -4.16
CA ARG A 358 -32.84 -3.53 -3.12
C ARG A 358 -32.70 -2.22 -2.35
N LEU A 359 -33.81 -1.74 -1.79
CA LEU A 359 -33.85 -0.49 -1.04
C LEU A 359 -32.80 -0.41 0.10
N ARG A 360 -32.46 -1.56 0.67
CA ARG A 360 -31.53 -1.68 1.81
C ARG A 360 -30.08 -1.96 1.43
N ASP A 361 -29.77 -2.15 0.14
CA ASP A 361 -28.41 -2.43 -0.29
C ASP A 361 -27.51 -1.22 0.00
N ASP A 362 -26.37 -1.47 0.65
CA ASP A 362 -25.37 -0.44 0.93
C ASP A 362 -24.61 -0.01 -0.34
N VAL A 363 -24.49 -0.91 -1.31
CA VAL A 363 -23.85 -0.67 -2.61
C VAL A 363 -24.92 -0.29 -3.63
N LYS A 364 -25.14 1.02 -3.79
CA LYS A 364 -26.13 1.57 -4.72
C LYS A 364 -25.65 2.85 -5.37
N PRO A 365 -26.04 3.15 -6.60
CA PRO A 365 -25.78 4.45 -7.20
C PRO A 365 -26.56 5.54 -6.46
N GLU A 366 -25.95 6.70 -6.22
CA GLU A 366 -26.55 7.77 -5.43
C GLU A 366 -27.01 8.93 -6.30
N ALA A 367 -26.48 9.05 -7.51
CA ALA A 367 -26.95 10.00 -8.53
C ALA A 367 -26.53 9.57 -9.93
N VAL A 368 -27.19 10.15 -10.93
CA VAL A 368 -26.85 10.03 -12.35
C VAL A 368 -26.08 11.27 -12.78
N TYR A 369 -24.90 11.09 -13.38
CA TYR A 369 -24.02 12.18 -13.79
C TYR A 369 -24.72 13.18 -14.70
N GLU A 370 -25.46 12.67 -15.69
CA GLU A 370 -26.16 13.46 -16.69
C GLU A 370 -27.32 14.30 -16.11
N ASP A 371 -27.80 13.98 -14.90
CA ASP A 371 -28.85 14.74 -14.21
C ASP A 371 -28.29 15.80 -13.25
N LEU A 372 -26.96 15.81 -13.03
CA LEU A 372 -26.34 16.75 -12.13
C LEU A 372 -25.86 18.00 -12.88
N ASN A 373 -26.08 19.17 -12.28
CA ASN A 373 -25.48 20.41 -12.76
C ASN A 373 -24.00 20.47 -12.33
N VAL A 374 -23.12 19.81 -13.10
CA VAL A 374 -21.68 19.75 -12.86
C VAL A 374 -20.96 20.72 -13.80
N ALA A 375 -20.16 21.64 -13.25
CA ALA A 375 -19.30 22.48 -14.07
C ALA A 375 -18.05 21.71 -14.50
N GLU A 376 -17.89 21.48 -15.78
CA GLU A 376 -16.72 20.87 -16.39
C GLU A 376 -15.67 21.94 -16.71
N LEU A 377 -14.53 21.89 -16.03
CA LEU A 377 -13.48 22.90 -16.09
C LEU A 377 -12.22 22.36 -16.74
N ASP A 378 -11.58 23.16 -17.57
CA ASP A 378 -10.26 22.89 -18.11
C ASP A 378 -9.20 23.58 -17.24
N PRO A 379 -8.46 22.84 -16.38
CA PRO A 379 -7.49 23.44 -15.48
C PRO A 379 -6.24 23.99 -16.19
N THR A 380 -6.05 23.71 -17.48
CA THR A 380 -4.94 24.30 -18.25
C THR A 380 -5.24 25.73 -18.71
N LYS A 381 -6.53 26.13 -18.71
CA LYS A 381 -7.02 27.44 -19.15
C LYS A 381 -7.54 28.24 -17.96
N ASP A 382 -7.68 29.52 -18.15
CA ASP A 382 -8.39 30.35 -17.17
C ASP A 382 -9.88 30.08 -17.24
N PHE A 383 -10.49 29.99 -16.08
CA PHE A 383 -11.92 29.83 -15.92
C PHE A 383 -12.43 30.72 -14.78
N ASN A 384 -13.70 31.02 -14.83
CA ASN A 384 -14.38 31.79 -13.78
C ASN A 384 -15.46 30.93 -13.15
N ILE A 385 -15.55 30.95 -11.83
CA ILE A 385 -16.61 30.33 -11.03
C ILE A 385 -17.15 31.37 -10.06
N ASN A 386 -18.44 31.64 -10.17
CA ASN A 386 -19.06 32.70 -9.40
C ASN A 386 -19.57 32.26 -8.02
N SER A 387 -19.67 30.96 -7.78
CA SER A 387 -20.22 30.43 -6.53
C SER A 387 -19.55 29.12 -6.11
N ASP A 388 -19.38 28.92 -4.79
CA ASP A 388 -18.91 27.67 -4.20
C ASP A 388 -20.00 26.57 -4.13
N THR A 389 -21.25 26.92 -4.47
CA THR A 389 -22.40 26.01 -4.39
C THR A 389 -22.56 25.11 -5.64
N GLN A 390 -21.60 25.11 -6.55
CA GLN A 390 -21.61 24.29 -7.75
C GLN A 390 -20.64 23.12 -7.61
N LEU A 391 -21.10 21.91 -7.98
CA LEU A 391 -20.23 20.74 -8.11
C LEU A 391 -19.37 20.91 -9.37
N VAL A 392 -18.07 20.67 -9.24
CA VAL A 392 -17.11 20.84 -10.34
C VAL A 392 -16.37 19.55 -10.65
N THR A 393 -15.90 19.42 -11.87
CA THR A 393 -15.03 18.32 -12.32
C THR A 393 -14.07 18.80 -13.40
N VAL A 394 -13.04 18.01 -13.70
CA VAL A 394 -12.20 18.27 -14.87
C VAL A 394 -12.95 17.93 -16.14
N LYS A 395 -12.89 18.83 -17.13
CA LYS A 395 -13.49 18.64 -18.45
C LYS A 395 -12.87 17.44 -19.17
N ASP A 396 -13.69 16.69 -19.90
CA ASP A 396 -13.20 15.62 -20.75
C ASP A 396 -12.35 16.17 -21.91
N GLY A 397 -11.37 15.39 -22.35
CA GLY A 397 -10.45 15.78 -23.44
C GLY A 397 -9.31 16.71 -23.03
N VAL A 398 -9.16 17.03 -21.75
CA VAL A 398 -7.98 17.75 -21.24
C VAL A 398 -6.74 16.88 -21.45
N ASN A 399 -5.72 17.44 -22.10
CA ASN A 399 -4.45 16.73 -22.38
C ASN A 399 -3.51 16.72 -21.16
N LEU A 400 -4.01 16.17 -20.04
CA LEU A 400 -3.25 15.94 -18.81
C LEU A 400 -3.65 14.59 -18.21
N PRO A 401 -2.73 13.92 -17.50
CA PRO A 401 -3.08 12.81 -16.63
C PRO A 401 -4.12 13.25 -15.59
N ALA A 402 -5.09 12.40 -15.30
CA ALA A 402 -6.21 12.75 -14.43
C ALA A 402 -5.76 13.25 -13.03
N ILE A 403 -4.77 12.59 -12.42
CA ILE A 403 -4.23 13.01 -11.11
C ILE A 403 -3.70 14.45 -11.20
N THR A 404 -2.88 14.75 -12.20
CA THR A 404 -2.33 16.09 -12.44
C THR A 404 -3.44 17.12 -12.67
N ALA A 405 -4.42 16.78 -13.51
CA ALA A 405 -5.52 17.68 -13.88
C ALA A 405 -6.38 18.04 -12.66
N PHE A 406 -6.73 17.06 -11.81
CA PHE A 406 -7.50 17.33 -10.58
C PHE A 406 -6.69 18.10 -9.53
N ARG A 407 -5.41 17.78 -9.32
CA ARG A 407 -4.54 18.56 -8.45
C ARG A 407 -4.43 20.03 -8.91
N LEU A 408 -4.29 20.24 -10.23
CA LEU A 408 -4.24 21.59 -10.82
C LEU A 408 -5.57 22.32 -10.67
N LEU A 409 -6.71 21.64 -10.85
CA LEU A 409 -8.03 22.21 -10.62
C LEU A 409 -8.15 22.74 -9.18
N VAL A 410 -7.76 21.92 -8.18
CA VAL A 410 -7.77 22.34 -6.77
C VAL A 410 -6.87 23.55 -6.52
N ALA A 411 -5.66 23.57 -7.10
CA ALA A 411 -4.75 24.70 -6.96
C ALA A 411 -5.34 25.99 -7.55
N LYS A 412 -5.98 25.91 -8.71
CA LYS A 412 -6.65 27.08 -9.32
C LYS A 412 -7.87 27.53 -8.53
N LEU A 413 -8.71 26.63 -8.05
CA LEU A 413 -9.83 26.96 -7.17
C LEU A 413 -9.33 27.70 -5.92
N LYS A 414 -8.28 27.18 -5.27
CA LYS A 414 -7.65 27.82 -4.09
C LYS A 414 -7.18 29.24 -4.40
N ARG A 415 -6.55 29.47 -5.57
CA ARG A 415 -6.11 30.82 -6.00
C ARG A 415 -7.27 31.78 -6.22
N LEU A 416 -8.42 31.26 -6.67
CA LEU A 416 -9.65 32.03 -6.84
C LEU A 416 -10.43 32.23 -5.52
N GLY A 417 -9.91 31.73 -4.38
CA GLY A 417 -10.62 31.76 -3.10
C GLY A 417 -11.86 30.86 -3.08
N ARG A 418 -11.88 29.78 -3.87
CA ARG A 418 -13.02 28.88 -4.08
C ARG A 418 -12.81 27.52 -3.47
N ASN A 419 -13.87 26.96 -2.87
CA ASN A 419 -13.86 25.66 -2.21
C ASN A 419 -14.92 24.71 -2.76
N ASN A 420 -15.27 24.83 -4.04
CA ASN A 420 -16.28 23.97 -4.68
C ASN A 420 -16.07 22.48 -4.40
N PRO A 421 -17.10 21.70 -4.11
CA PRO A 421 -17.03 20.25 -4.08
C PRO A 421 -16.63 19.68 -5.45
N ILE A 422 -15.87 18.59 -5.42
CA ILE A 422 -15.24 18.00 -6.61
C ILE A 422 -15.76 16.60 -6.86
N LEU A 423 -16.23 16.35 -8.09
CA LEU A 423 -16.50 15.03 -8.62
C LEU A 423 -15.23 14.51 -9.31
N LEU A 424 -14.66 13.43 -8.82
CA LEU A 424 -13.52 12.75 -9.42
C LEU A 424 -13.97 11.78 -10.50
N LYS A 425 -13.22 11.73 -11.61
CA LYS A 425 -13.37 10.75 -12.68
C LYS A 425 -12.08 9.93 -12.81
N ASP A 426 -12.20 8.62 -13.05
CA ASP A 426 -11.04 7.73 -13.24
C ASP A 426 -10.36 7.92 -14.60
N CYS A 427 -11.05 8.52 -15.56
CA CYS A 427 -10.51 8.91 -16.86
C CYS A 427 -11.15 10.21 -17.35
N LEU A 428 -10.40 10.95 -18.16
CA LEU A 428 -10.82 12.21 -18.78
C LEU A 428 -11.16 12.06 -20.27
N CYS A 429 -11.43 10.84 -20.71
CA CYS A 429 -11.86 10.55 -22.08
C CYS A 429 -13.39 10.52 -22.16
N GLY A 430 -13.96 11.11 -23.19
CA GLY A 430 -15.37 10.89 -23.55
C GLY A 430 -15.63 9.39 -23.77
N THR A 431 -16.90 8.99 -23.81
CA THR A 431 -17.34 7.59 -23.89
C THR A 431 -16.45 6.68 -24.75
N GLY A 432 -15.64 5.85 -24.10
CA GLY A 432 -14.75 4.89 -24.73
C GLY A 432 -13.26 5.27 -24.56
N PHE A 433 -12.53 4.40 -23.90
CA PHE A 433 -11.08 4.49 -23.78
C PHE A 433 -10.45 4.59 -25.17
N GLN A 434 -9.96 5.77 -25.55
CA GLN A 434 -8.97 5.86 -26.61
C GLN A 434 -7.58 5.79 -25.95
N PRO A 435 -6.69 4.87 -26.36
CA PRO A 435 -5.30 4.97 -25.98
C PRO A 435 -4.75 6.30 -26.50
N VAL A 436 -4.01 7.04 -25.68
CA VAL A 436 -3.22 8.19 -26.14
C VAL A 436 -2.35 7.70 -27.30
N ASN A 437 -2.56 8.28 -28.48
CA ASN A 437 -2.03 7.85 -29.75
C ASN A 437 -0.51 7.71 -29.78
N GLU A 438 -0.03 6.52 -30.10
CA GLU A 438 1.02 6.42 -31.10
C GLU A 438 0.35 6.57 -32.49
N ARG A 439 0.71 7.61 -33.22
CA ARG A 439 0.38 8.01 -34.59
C ARG A 439 -0.80 7.29 -35.30
N ALA A 440 -1.76 8.08 -35.65
CA ALA A 440 -2.94 7.73 -36.42
C ALA A 440 -2.68 6.67 -37.52
N ASN A 441 -3.39 5.54 -37.39
CA ASN A 441 -3.82 4.76 -38.53
C ASN A 441 -5.33 4.47 -38.38
N THR A 442 -6.11 4.87 -39.33
CA THR A 442 -7.54 5.17 -39.29
C THR A 442 -8.47 3.96 -39.31
N ASP A 443 -8.14 2.80 -38.71
CA ASP A 443 -9.04 1.63 -38.76
C ASP A 443 -8.98 0.67 -37.55
N GLN A 444 -8.56 1.11 -36.35
CA GLN A 444 -8.61 0.24 -35.17
C GLN A 444 -9.74 0.64 -34.22
N ARG A 445 -10.80 -0.18 -34.19
CA ARG A 445 -11.77 -0.21 -33.08
C ARG A 445 -11.01 -0.35 -31.77
N SER A 446 -11.22 0.56 -30.82
CA SER A 446 -10.58 0.52 -29.50
C SER A 446 -10.92 -0.80 -28.81
N VAL A 447 -9.90 -1.63 -28.58
CA VAL A 447 -10.04 -2.85 -27.78
C VAL A 447 -10.29 -2.44 -26.34
N PRO A 448 -11.38 -2.90 -25.68
CA PRO A 448 -11.61 -2.62 -24.27
C PRO A 448 -10.42 -3.10 -23.42
N LEU A 449 -10.04 -2.32 -22.42
CA LEU A 449 -9.01 -2.74 -21.47
C LEU A 449 -9.49 -3.95 -20.67
N GLU A 450 -8.55 -4.83 -20.31
CA GLU A 450 -8.86 -5.94 -19.42
C GLU A 450 -9.36 -5.42 -18.06
N PRO A 451 -10.40 -6.01 -17.44
CA PRO A 451 -10.97 -5.54 -16.17
C PRO A 451 -9.94 -5.35 -15.06
N LYS A 452 -8.91 -6.24 -14.97
CA LYS A 452 -7.81 -6.10 -14.01
C LYS A 452 -7.00 -4.81 -14.19
N ILE A 453 -6.83 -4.34 -15.43
CA ILE A 453 -6.12 -3.11 -15.74
C ILE A 453 -6.97 -1.90 -15.39
N VAL A 454 -8.27 -1.95 -15.69
CA VAL A 454 -9.22 -0.92 -15.29
C VAL A 454 -9.25 -0.75 -13.78
N LEU A 455 -9.33 -1.87 -13.03
CA LEU A 455 -9.26 -1.87 -11.56
C LEU A 455 -8.01 -1.15 -11.06
N LEU A 456 -6.83 -1.50 -11.58
CA LEU A 456 -5.57 -0.87 -11.15
C LEU A 456 -5.54 0.63 -11.48
N ARG A 457 -5.94 1.02 -12.69
CA ARG A 457 -5.94 2.43 -13.13
C ARG A 457 -6.91 3.28 -12.32
N ALA A 458 -8.16 2.86 -12.19
CA ALA A 458 -9.17 3.57 -11.41
C ALA A 458 -8.73 3.70 -9.93
N SER A 459 -8.16 2.64 -9.36
CA SER A 459 -7.64 2.65 -7.98
C SER A 459 -6.49 3.64 -7.82
N VAL A 460 -5.55 3.70 -8.77
CA VAL A 460 -4.45 4.67 -8.72
C VAL A 460 -5.00 6.08 -8.84
N VAL A 461 -5.83 6.37 -9.84
CA VAL A 461 -6.32 7.74 -10.12
C VAL A 461 -7.20 8.25 -8.98
N ILE A 462 -8.30 7.55 -8.70
CA ILE A 462 -9.25 7.99 -7.67
C ILE A 462 -8.62 7.89 -6.28
N GLY A 463 -7.94 6.76 -6.00
CA GLY A 463 -7.34 6.52 -4.69
C GLY A 463 -6.23 7.50 -4.33
N SER A 464 -5.39 7.92 -5.30
CA SER A 464 -4.35 8.94 -5.07
C SER A 464 -4.97 10.28 -4.67
N LEU A 465 -6.01 10.71 -5.38
CA LEU A 465 -6.69 11.98 -5.12
C LEU A 465 -7.43 11.94 -3.77
N LEU A 466 -8.08 10.82 -3.45
CA LEU A 466 -8.69 10.62 -2.15
C LEU A 466 -7.67 10.63 -1.01
N ALA A 467 -6.47 10.07 -1.23
CA ALA A 467 -5.38 10.10 -0.27
C ALA A 467 -4.78 11.51 -0.10
N ASP A 468 -4.88 12.36 -1.12
CA ASP A 468 -4.54 13.79 -1.06
C ASP A 468 -5.67 14.64 -0.43
N GLY A 469 -6.76 14.02 0.04
CA GLY A 469 -7.91 14.72 0.63
C GLY A 469 -8.83 15.37 -0.40
N ILE A 470 -8.68 15.06 -1.70
CA ILE A 470 -9.43 15.64 -2.81
C ILE A 470 -10.59 14.72 -3.19
N GLY A 471 -11.81 15.24 -3.30
CA GLY A 471 -12.98 14.55 -3.80
C GLY A 471 -14.16 14.50 -2.84
N ASP A 472 -15.34 14.83 -3.34
CA ASP A 472 -16.62 14.82 -2.64
C ASP A 472 -17.61 13.85 -3.28
N ALA A 473 -17.37 13.50 -4.54
CA ALA A 473 -18.06 12.44 -5.27
C ALA A 473 -17.07 11.75 -6.23
N ILE A 474 -17.39 10.51 -6.63
CA ILE A 474 -16.58 9.74 -7.59
C ILE A 474 -17.46 9.14 -8.69
N LEU A 475 -16.88 9.01 -9.88
CA LEU A 475 -17.49 8.41 -11.06
C LEU A 475 -16.48 7.49 -11.76
N ILE A 476 -16.76 6.19 -11.80
CA ILE A 476 -15.98 5.21 -12.55
C ILE A 476 -16.57 5.07 -13.95
N ARG A 477 -15.78 5.34 -14.97
CA ARG A 477 -16.17 5.31 -16.40
C ARG A 477 -15.38 4.30 -17.22
N GLY A 478 -14.19 3.92 -16.74
CA GLY A 478 -13.31 2.99 -17.45
C GLY A 478 -13.78 1.55 -17.43
N GLU A 479 -14.67 1.16 -16.52
CA GLU A 479 -15.22 -0.19 -16.42
C GLU A 479 -16.52 -0.32 -17.24
N SER A 480 -16.51 -1.28 -18.16
CA SER A 480 -17.63 -1.49 -19.10
C SER A 480 -18.81 -2.24 -18.48
N ASP A 481 -18.57 -3.11 -17.51
CA ASP A 481 -19.62 -3.77 -16.75
C ASP A 481 -20.17 -2.86 -15.67
N SER A 482 -21.45 -2.54 -15.74
CA SER A 482 -22.11 -1.58 -14.85
C SER A 482 -22.12 -2.02 -13.39
N GLY A 483 -22.25 -3.31 -13.11
CA GLY A 483 -22.21 -3.85 -11.75
C GLY A 483 -20.80 -3.82 -11.17
N GLN A 484 -19.81 -4.14 -11.99
CA GLN A 484 -18.40 -4.05 -11.62
C GLN A 484 -17.97 -2.60 -11.39
N SER A 485 -18.39 -1.67 -12.24
CA SER A 485 -18.14 -0.24 -12.10
C SER A 485 -18.61 0.29 -10.74
N LEU A 486 -19.87 -0.04 -10.37
CA LEU A 486 -20.44 0.35 -9.09
C LEU A 486 -19.68 -0.27 -7.91
N ARG A 487 -19.39 -1.57 -7.97
CA ARG A 487 -18.64 -2.28 -6.92
C ARG A 487 -17.22 -1.72 -6.77
N LEU A 488 -16.53 -1.44 -7.88
CA LEU A 488 -15.19 -0.87 -7.89
C LEU A 488 -15.17 0.51 -7.20
N ALA A 489 -16.16 1.36 -7.46
CA ALA A 489 -16.30 2.66 -6.81
C ALA A 489 -16.33 2.52 -5.28
N TYR A 490 -17.17 1.64 -4.75
CA TYR A 490 -17.26 1.40 -3.31
C TYR A 490 -15.99 0.77 -2.73
N ASN A 491 -15.39 -0.20 -3.42
CA ASN A 491 -14.14 -0.84 -3.00
C ASN A 491 -12.98 0.17 -2.92
N ILE A 492 -12.88 1.11 -3.87
CA ILE A 492 -11.87 2.18 -3.83
C ILE A 492 -12.11 3.10 -2.63
N LEU A 493 -13.36 3.53 -2.37
CA LEU A 493 -13.69 4.37 -1.22
C LEU A 493 -13.33 3.69 0.11
N GLN A 494 -13.58 2.38 0.24
CA GLN A 494 -13.22 1.63 1.43
C GLN A 494 -11.71 1.45 1.57
N ALA A 495 -11.02 1.09 0.49
CA ALA A 495 -9.57 0.91 0.50
C ALA A 495 -8.81 2.22 0.78
N ALA A 496 -9.35 3.35 0.32
CA ALA A 496 -8.87 4.69 0.65
C ALA A 496 -9.29 5.15 2.08
N GLY A 497 -10.04 4.36 2.83
CA GLY A 497 -10.50 4.71 4.17
C GLY A 497 -11.44 5.93 4.20
N CYS A 498 -12.22 6.13 3.14
CA CYS A 498 -13.15 7.25 3.01
C CYS A 498 -14.60 6.85 3.32
N ARG A 499 -14.94 5.58 3.13
CA ARG A 499 -16.28 5.06 3.39
C ARG A 499 -16.21 3.56 3.68
N SER A 500 -17.00 3.07 4.62
CA SER A 500 -17.12 1.63 4.92
C SER A 500 -18.50 1.12 4.55
N PHE A 501 -18.56 -0.01 3.84
CA PHE A 501 -19.83 -0.66 3.44
C PHE A 501 -19.84 -2.17 3.67
N LYS A 502 -18.70 -2.76 3.97
CA LYS A 502 -18.51 -4.17 4.33
C LYS A 502 -17.47 -4.31 5.43
N THR A 503 -17.24 -5.50 5.93
CA THR A 503 -16.12 -5.79 6.84
C THR A 503 -14.79 -5.47 6.16
N ASP A 504 -13.88 -4.80 6.88
CA ASP A 504 -12.51 -4.56 6.42
C ASP A 504 -11.59 -5.66 6.94
N TYR A 505 -10.80 -6.26 6.05
CA TYR A 505 -9.88 -7.32 6.40
C TYR A 505 -8.43 -6.86 6.26
N VAL A 506 -7.66 -7.06 7.33
CA VAL A 506 -6.21 -6.87 7.38
C VAL A 506 -5.58 -8.24 7.42
N VAL A 507 -5.09 -8.74 6.30
CA VAL A 507 -4.64 -10.14 6.17
C VAL A 507 -3.21 -10.20 5.69
N CYS A 508 -2.35 -10.91 6.42
CA CYS A 508 -0.95 -11.04 6.05
C CYS A 508 -0.78 -11.89 4.76
N PRO A 509 0.31 -11.66 3.99
CA PRO A 509 0.49 -12.28 2.68
C PRO A 509 1.10 -13.68 2.73
N SER A 510 1.08 -14.38 3.84
CA SER A 510 1.82 -15.62 4.08
C SER A 510 3.35 -15.46 3.99
N CYS A 511 4.06 -16.28 4.71
CA CYS A 511 5.52 -16.43 4.65
C CYS A 511 5.90 -17.73 5.35
N GLY A 512 7.17 -18.13 5.36
CA GLY A 512 7.65 -19.33 6.04
C GLY A 512 7.40 -19.40 7.56
N ARG A 513 6.74 -18.39 8.17
CA ARG A 513 6.31 -18.37 9.57
C ARG A 513 4.82 -18.61 9.76
N THR A 514 4.06 -18.72 8.68
CA THR A 514 2.60 -18.90 8.74
C THR A 514 2.27 -20.28 9.31
N LEU A 515 1.43 -20.31 10.35
CA LEU A 515 1.16 -21.52 11.15
C LEU A 515 -0.09 -22.28 10.71
N PHE A 516 -0.84 -21.77 9.74
CA PHE A 516 -2.06 -22.37 9.20
C PHE A 516 -2.28 -21.96 7.73
N ASN A 517 -3.20 -22.59 7.03
CA ASN A 517 -3.54 -22.19 5.65
C ASN A 517 -4.35 -20.88 5.65
N LEU A 518 -3.69 -19.79 5.35
CA LEU A 518 -4.23 -18.44 5.46
C LEU A 518 -5.35 -18.16 4.46
N GLN A 519 -5.25 -18.67 3.23
CA GLN A 519 -6.29 -18.50 2.20
C GLN A 519 -7.58 -19.19 2.61
N THR A 520 -7.50 -20.44 3.06
CA THR A 520 -8.67 -21.21 3.51
C THR A 520 -9.32 -20.58 4.74
N VAL A 521 -8.53 -20.17 5.75
CA VAL A 521 -9.04 -19.53 6.96
C VAL A 521 -9.67 -18.17 6.63
N MET A 522 -9.03 -17.36 5.78
CA MET A 522 -9.61 -16.10 5.32
C MET A 522 -10.97 -16.29 4.64
N ALA A 523 -11.09 -17.29 3.75
CA ALA A 523 -12.36 -17.59 3.09
C ALA A 523 -13.45 -17.98 4.09
N ARG A 524 -13.13 -18.82 5.10
CA ARG A 524 -14.07 -19.22 6.16
C ARG A 524 -14.51 -18.02 7.02
N ILE A 525 -13.59 -17.16 7.43
CA ILE A 525 -13.90 -15.95 8.21
C ILE A 525 -14.76 -15.00 7.39
N LYS A 526 -14.40 -14.74 6.12
CA LYS A 526 -15.19 -13.87 5.21
C LYS A 526 -16.62 -14.40 5.07
N ALA A 527 -16.81 -15.67 4.82
CA ALA A 527 -18.13 -16.27 4.66
C ALA A 527 -19.06 -16.04 5.88
N ARG A 528 -18.48 -15.88 7.09
CA ARG A 528 -19.24 -15.66 8.33
C ARG A 528 -19.40 -14.20 8.72
N THR A 529 -18.52 -13.29 8.24
CA THR A 529 -18.39 -11.94 8.79
C THR A 529 -18.46 -10.83 7.76
N GLU A 530 -18.55 -11.12 6.45
CA GLU A 530 -18.51 -10.12 5.37
C GLU A 530 -19.57 -9.03 5.49
N HIS A 531 -20.73 -9.37 6.10
CA HIS A 531 -21.84 -8.46 6.31
C HIS A 531 -21.65 -7.46 7.47
N LEU A 532 -20.60 -7.61 8.29
CA LEU A 532 -20.36 -6.76 9.46
C LEU A 532 -19.75 -5.41 9.04
N LYS A 533 -20.58 -4.51 8.57
CA LYS A 533 -20.18 -3.18 8.12
C LYS A 533 -19.48 -2.41 9.24
N GLY A 534 -18.32 -1.83 8.92
CA GLY A 534 -17.53 -1.02 9.85
C GLY A 534 -16.71 -1.83 10.86
N VAL A 535 -16.80 -3.16 10.84
CA VAL A 535 -15.92 -4.02 11.64
C VAL A 535 -14.64 -4.29 10.87
N LYS A 536 -13.49 -4.15 11.55
CA LYS A 536 -12.18 -4.48 10.99
C LYS A 536 -11.63 -5.74 11.64
N ILE A 537 -11.34 -6.77 10.83
CA ILE A 537 -10.85 -8.08 11.30
C ILE A 537 -9.46 -8.33 10.76
N ALA A 538 -8.50 -8.57 11.65
CA ALA A 538 -7.14 -8.96 11.28
C ALA A 538 -7.00 -10.50 11.26
N ILE A 539 -6.31 -11.03 10.22
CA ILE A 539 -6.00 -12.45 10.09
C ILE A 539 -4.50 -12.57 9.89
N MET A 540 -3.79 -13.00 10.94
CA MET A 540 -2.33 -13.00 10.99
C MET A 540 -1.78 -14.42 11.15
N GLY A 541 -0.92 -14.84 10.24
CA GLY A 541 -0.35 -16.19 10.21
C GLY A 541 0.54 -16.52 11.41
N CYS A 542 1.07 -15.52 12.12
CA CYS A 542 1.92 -15.70 13.31
C CYS A 542 1.94 -14.46 14.21
N ILE A 543 2.46 -14.62 15.44
CA ILE A 543 2.55 -13.55 16.44
C ILE A 543 3.68 -12.53 16.18
N VAL A 544 4.56 -12.76 15.21
CA VAL A 544 5.79 -11.96 15.03
C VAL A 544 5.50 -10.49 14.72
N ASN A 545 4.68 -10.23 13.70
CA ASN A 545 4.23 -8.88 13.36
C ASN A 545 2.73 -8.68 13.67
N GLY A 546 2.00 -9.79 13.82
CA GLY A 546 0.55 -9.78 13.94
C GLY A 546 0.00 -8.75 14.91
N PRO A 547 0.35 -8.79 16.20
CA PRO A 547 -0.19 -7.87 17.20
C PRO A 547 0.06 -6.38 16.92
N GLY A 548 1.15 -6.06 16.22
CA GLY A 548 1.46 -4.70 15.83
C GLY A 548 0.69 -4.25 14.59
N GLU A 549 0.73 -5.05 13.53
CA GLU A 549 0.08 -4.73 12.24
C GLU A 549 -1.45 -4.72 12.30
N MET A 550 -2.03 -5.36 13.32
CA MET A 550 -3.45 -5.37 13.59
C MET A 550 -3.90 -4.30 14.60
N ALA A 551 -3.03 -3.36 14.95
CA ALA A 551 -3.31 -2.37 15.99
C ALA A 551 -4.62 -1.58 15.80
N ASP A 552 -5.03 -1.39 14.55
CA ASP A 552 -6.25 -0.69 14.16
C ASP A 552 -7.45 -1.64 13.90
N ALA A 553 -7.28 -2.95 14.12
CA ALA A 553 -8.36 -3.91 13.95
C ALA A 553 -9.20 -4.03 15.22
N ASP A 554 -10.53 -4.18 15.06
CA ASP A 554 -11.42 -4.45 16.19
C ASP A 554 -11.16 -5.85 16.77
N PHE A 555 -10.94 -6.84 15.87
CA PHE A 555 -10.71 -8.23 16.25
C PHE A 555 -9.52 -8.81 15.49
N GLY A 556 -8.83 -9.77 16.12
CA GLY A 556 -7.69 -10.46 15.52
C GLY A 556 -7.77 -11.98 15.66
N TYR A 557 -7.49 -12.67 14.55
CA TYR A 557 -7.26 -14.11 14.46
C TYR A 557 -5.78 -14.33 14.17
N VAL A 558 -5.01 -14.82 15.14
CA VAL A 558 -3.55 -14.83 15.08
C VAL A 558 -3.00 -16.22 15.39
N GLY A 559 -2.16 -16.79 14.51
CA GLY A 559 -1.46 -18.05 14.77
C GLY A 559 -0.52 -17.93 15.98
N GLY A 560 -0.80 -18.69 17.04
CA GLY A 560 0.00 -18.71 18.28
C GLY A 560 1.07 -19.81 18.28
N ALA A 561 0.68 -21.02 17.85
CA ALA A 561 1.53 -22.19 17.67
C ALA A 561 0.91 -23.07 16.56
N PRO A 562 1.62 -24.10 16.05
CA PRO A 562 1.03 -25.02 15.08
C PRO A 562 -0.30 -25.61 15.58
N GLY A 563 -1.38 -25.43 14.78
CA GLY A 563 -2.74 -25.84 15.11
C GLY A 563 -3.42 -25.08 16.27
N LYS A 564 -2.81 -23.99 16.76
CA LYS A 564 -3.32 -23.17 17.87
C LYS A 564 -3.42 -21.70 17.47
N ILE A 565 -4.57 -21.11 17.79
CA ILE A 565 -4.91 -19.74 17.45
C ILE A 565 -5.13 -18.93 18.73
N ASN A 566 -4.70 -17.68 18.70
CA ASN A 566 -5.04 -16.69 19.71
C ASN A 566 -6.01 -15.66 19.11
N LEU A 567 -7.05 -15.29 19.87
CA LEU A 567 -7.99 -14.25 19.47
C LEU A 567 -7.75 -12.98 20.26
N TYR A 568 -7.87 -11.87 19.55
CA TYR A 568 -7.58 -10.53 20.05
C TYR A 568 -8.80 -9.62 19.95
N VAL A 569 -8.88 -8.65 20.87
CA VAL A 569 -9.73 -7.46 20.77
C VAL A 569 -8.79 -6.26 20.80
N GLY A 570 -8.77 -5.51 19.70
CA GLY A 570 -7.75 -4.49 19.51
C GLY A 570 -6.33 -5.09 19.65
N LYS A 571 -5.52 -4.50 20.53
CA LYS A 571 -4.13 -4.95 20.80
C LYS A 571 -4.01 -6.07 21.83
N GLN A 572 -5.10 -6.44 22.51
CA GLN A 572 -5.07 -7.40 23.63
C GLN A 572 -5.48 -8.80 23.21
N ALA A 573 -4.64 -9.79 23.53
CA ALA A 573 -5.00 -11.19 23.40
C ALA A 573 -6.00 -11.57 24.51
N ILE A 574 -7.18 -12.03 24.13
CA ILE A 574 -8.28 -12.35 25.04
C ILE A 574 -8.46 -13.87 25.22
N LYS A 575 -8.34 -14.62 24.13
CA LYS A 575 -8.47 -16.08 24.15
C LYS A 575 -7.21 -16.70 23.56
N PHE A 576 -6.65 -17.71 24.21
CA PHE A 576 -5.36 -18.29 23.88
C PHE A 576 -5.46 -19.77 23.53
N ASN A 577 -4.57 -20.25 22.68
CA ASN A 577 -4.37 -21.66 22.36
C ASN A 577 -5.64 -22.41 21.89
N ILE A 578 -6.55 -21.71 21.21
CA ILE A 578 -7.78 -22.29 20.67
C ILE A 578 -7.41 -23.26 19.54
N PRO A 579 -7.95 -24.48 19.48
CA PRO A 579 -7.79 -25.37 18.34
C PRO A 579 -8.22 -24.68 17.03
N GLU A 580 -7.43 -24.78 15.95
CA GLU A 580 -7.73 -24.14 14.66
C GLU A 580 -9.13 -24.50 14.13
N ALA A 581 -9.58 -25.75 14.38
CA ALA A 581 -10.90 -26.21 13.93
C ALA A 581 -12.06 -25.40 14.54
N GLU A 582 -11.93 -24.91 15.77
CA GLU A 582 -12.95 -24.17 16.50
C GLU A 582 -12.78 -22.64 16.39
N ALA A 583 -11.60 -22.18 15.99
CA ALA A 583 -11.19 -20.80 16.18
C ALA A 583 -12.03 -19.78 15.40
N VAL A 584 -12.61 -20.16 14.24
CA VAL A 584 -13.49 -19.27 13.46
C VAL A 584 -14.81 -19.04 14.21
N GLU A 585 -15.42 -20.09 14.77
CA GLU A 585 -16.66 -19.96 15.56
C GLU A 585 -16.40 -19.17 16.85
N ARG A 586 -15.27 -19.41 17.52
CA ARG A 586 -14.86 -18.64 18.71
C ARG A 586 -14.59 -17.16 18.39
N LEU A 587 -14.14 -16.82 17.17
CA LEU A 587 -14.04 -15.43 16.72
C LEU A 587 -15.44 -14.81 16.57
N VAL A 588 -16.40 -15.53 15.98
CA VAL A 588 -17.79 -15.07 15.86
C VAL A 588 -18.40 -14.84 17.26
N ASP A 589 -18.19 -15.78 18.20
CA ASP A 589 -18.64 -15.63 19.59
C ASP A 589 -18.03 -14.36 20.23
N LEU A 590 -16.72 -14.13 20.03
CA LEU A 590 -16.03 -12.96 20.55
C LEU A 590 -16.60 -11.65 19.98
N ILE A 591 -16.94 -11.62 18.69
CA ILE A 591 -17.57 -10.45 18.04
C ILE A 591 -18.97 -10.20 18.67
N LYS A 592 -19.74 -11.26 18.96
CA LYS A 592 -21.04 -11.19 19.66
C LYS A 592 -20.88 -10.68 21.09
N GLU A 593 -19.93 -11.21 21.85
CA GLU A 593 -19.59 -10.79 23.22
C GLU A 593 -19.30 -9.27 23.31
N HIS A 594 -18.79 -8.67 22.22
CA HIS A 594 -18.47 -7.24 22.15
C HIS A 594 -19.54 -6.39 21.45
N ASN A 595 -20.75 -6.91 21.26
CA ASN A 595 -21.89 -6.20 20.64
C ASN A 595 -21.60 -5.62 19.24
N LYS A 596 -20.70 -6.26 18.47
CA LYS A 596 -20.36 -5.90 17.09
C LYS A 596 -20.98 -6.84 16.06
N TRP A 597 -21.73 -7.82 16.49
CA TRP A 597 -22.43 -8.77 15.62
C TRP A 597 -23.78 -8.19 15.18
N VAL A 598 -24.05 -8.32 13.89
CA VAL A 598 -25.37 -8.10 13.29
C VAL A 598 -25.73 -9.41 12.60
N GLU A 599 -26.96 -9.90 12.78
CA GLU A 599 -27.37 -11.12 12.09
C GLU A 599 -27.39 -10.89 10.58
N PRO A 600 -26.86 -11.84 9.80
CA PRO A 600 -26.92 -11.73 8.35
C PRO A 600 -28.39 -11.77 7.90
N GLU A 601 -28.75 -10.88 6.99
CA GLU A 601 -30.09 -10.93 6.37
C GLU A 601 -30.27 -12.30 5.69
N ALA A 602 -31.42 -12.94 5.94
CA ALA A 602 -31.75 -14.20 5.30
C ALA A 602 -31.66 -14.04 3.77
N LYS A 603 -30.82 -14.83 3.14
CA LYS A 603 -30.82 -14.93 1.68
C LYS A 603 -32.19 -15.47 1.28
N VAL A 604 -33.08 -14.61 0.81
CA VAL A 604 -34.29 -15.07 0.14
C VAL A 604 -33.80 -15.81 -1.10
N GLU A 605 -33.93 -17.15 -1.08
CA GLU A 605 -33.72 -17.96 -2.28
C GLU A 605 -34.63 -17.39 -3.36
N THR A 606 -34.06 -16.77 -4.33
CA THR A 606 -34.75 -16.46 -5.58
C THR A 606 -35.09 -17.80 -6.22
N LEU A 607 -36.35 -18.20 -6.09
CA LEU A 607 -36.93 -19.24 -6.92
C LEU A 607 -36.51 -18.96 -8.37
N LYS A 608 -35.91 -19.97 -8.99
CA LYS A 608 -35.38 -20.00 -10.34
C LYS A 608 -36.36 -19.52 -11.39
#